data_3fe7afc57748eca2612880806972e94e
#
_entry.id   3fe7afc57748eca2612880806972e94e
#
_cell.length_a   1.000
_cell.length_b   1.000
_cell.length_c   1.000
_cell.angle_alpha   90.00
_cell.angle_beta   90.00
_cell.angle_gamma   90.00
#
_symmetry.space_group_name_H-M   'P 1'
#
loop_
_entity.id
_entity.type
_entity.pdbx_description
1 polymer ?
#
loop_
_entity_poly.entity_id
_entity_poly.type
_entity_poly.pdbx_seq_one_letter_code
_entity_poly.pdbx_strand_id
1 'polypeptide(L)'
;MCFSAFCLFALPVVASVSNKPQSWGFKKAANEQPAEAGPELDALLEKYSAYYKDTSEDKVLYLTFDNGYENGYTGKILDVLKKEKVPATFFITGHYLKSAPDLVKRMAAEGHIIGNHSYHHPDFTQVSDEKLKQELDSVVKETEVLTGKKGMTYLRPPRGVFSERTLKLAQELGYTQVFWSLAFVDWKTDQQKGWKYSYDNIMKQVHPGCILLLHTVSKDNAEALEQAIKDLKKRGYTFKSLDDLTLKKEMDEGIMH
;
A
#
# COMPACT_ATOMS: atom_id res chain seq x y z
N MET A 1 -57.48 21.70 -30.69
CA MET A 1 -56.71 20.44 -30.53
C MET A 1 -55.33 20.82 -30.05
N CYS A 2 -55.03 20.67 -28.73
CA CYS A 2 -53.68 20.93 -28.19
C CYS A 2 -52.92 19.60 -28.16
N PHE A 3 -51.84 19.54 -28.93
CA PHE A 3 -50.90 18.41 -28.83
C PHE A 3 -49.90 18.71 -27.70
N SER A 4 -50.03 17.98 -26.61
CA SER A 4 -49.00 17.98 -25.54
C SER A 4 -47.83 17.07 -25.99
N ALA A 5 -46.70 17.69 -26.27
CA ALA A 5 -45.46 16.93 -26.51
C ALA A 5 -44.89 16.43 -25.17
N PHE A 6 -44.91 15.13 -24.97
CA PHE A 6 -44.25 14.46 -23.83
C PHE A 6 -42.75 14.36 -24.16
N CYS A 7 -41.92 15.21 -23.58
CA CYS A 7 -40.47 15.02 -23.62
C CYS A 7 -40.07 13.87 -22.66
N LEU A 8 -39.74 12.73 -23.23
CA LEU A 8 -39.09 11.62 -22.51
C LEU A 8 -37.63 12.04 -22.23
N PHE A 9 -37.34 12.44 -21.03
CA PHE A 9 -35.96 12.55 -20.54
C PHE A 9 -35.40 11.15 -20.36
N ALA A 10 -34.53 10.70 -21.26
CA ALA A 10 -33.73 9.52 -21.07
C ALA A 10 -32.73 9.80 -19.92
N LEU A 11 -32.91 9.12 -18.79
CA LEU A 11 -31.91 9.12 -17.73
C LEU A 11 -30.64 8.46 -18.26
N PRO A 12 -29.45 9.07 -18.00
CA PRO A 12 -28.19 8.44 -18.41
C PRO A 12 -28.08 7.08 -17.72
N VAL A 13 -27.93 6.02 -18.49
CA VAL A 13 -27.56 4.69 -17.99
C VAL A 13 -26.11 4.83 -17.45
N VAL A 14 -25.97 4.98 -16.16
CA VAL A 14 -24.65 4.90 -15.51
C VAL A 14 -24.23 3.44 -15.64
N ALA A 15 -23.23 3.18 -16.50
CA ALA A 15 -22.67 1.85 -16.64
C ALA A 15 -22.19 1.37 -15.25
N SER A 16 -22.70 0.22 -14.81
CA SER A 16 -22.30 -0.36 -13.53
C SER A 16 -20.83 -0.75 -13.58
N VAL A 17 -20.06 -0.23 -12.62
CA VAL A 17 -18.64 -0.56 -12.48
C VAL A 17 -18.48 -2.01 -12.09
N SER A 18 -17.54 -2.72 -12.72
CA SER A 18 -17.35 -4.16 -12.50
C SER A 18 -16.91 -4.50 -11.07
N ASN A 19 -17.56 -5.48 -10.46
CA ASN A 19 -17.13 -6.05 -9.18
C ASN A 19 -16.46 -7.42 -9.35
N LYS A 20 -16.00 -7.77 -10.54
CA LYS A 20 -15.24 -9.00 -10.77
C LYS A 20 -13.96 -8.98 -9.95
N PRO A 21 -13.76 -9.95 -9.02
CA PRO A 21 -12.55 -10.01 -8.21
C PRO A 21 -11.30 -10.21 -9.07
N GLN A 22 -10.27 -9.46 -8.73
CA GLN A 22 -8.92 -9.59 -9.27
C GLN A 22 -7.93 -9.74 -8.12
N SER A 23 -6.95 -10.63 -8.26
CA SER A 23 -5.82 -10.73 -7.34
C SER A 23 -4.65 -9.96 -7.91
N TRP A 24 -4.02 -9.12 -7.09
CA TRP A 24 -2.82 -8.41 -7.49
C TRP A 24 -1.71 -9.39 -7.88
N GLY A 25 -1.12 -9.17 -9.01
CA GLY A 25 -0.01 -9.96 -9.53
C GLY A 25 0.78 -9.17 -10.57
N PHE A 26 2.07 -9.47 -10.67
CA PHE A 26 2.98 -8.79 -11.59
C PHE A 26 4.10 -9.73 -12.00
N LYS A 27 4.69 -9.48 -13.17
CA LYS A 27 5.95 -10.05 -13.59
C LYS A 27 7.06 -9.40 -12.77
N LYS A 28 7.81 -10.23 -12.03
CA LYS A 28 8.84 -9.74 -11.11
C LYS A 28 9.96 -9.03 -11.87
N ALA A 29 10.47 -7.99 -11.24
CA ALA A 29 11.70 -7.31 -11.68
C ALA A 29 12.89 -8.29 -11.75
N ALA A 30 13.77 -8.07 -12.70
CA ALA A 30 15.03 -8.78 -12.85
C ALA A 30 16.07 -7.82 -13.44
N ASN A 31 17.32 -7.92 -12.96
CA ASN A 31 18.42 -7.08 -13.45
C ASN A 31 18.11 -5.57 -13.39
N GLU A 32 17.48 -5.13 -12.32
CA GLU A 32 16.99 -3.75 -12.09
C GLU A 32 15.96 -3.26 -13.13
N GLN A 33 15.45 -4.13 -14.02
CA GLN A 33 14.32 -3.78 -14.88
C GLN A 33 13.03 -3.78 -14.07
N PRO A 34 12.17 -2.76 -14.23
CA PRO A 34 10.96 -2.63 -13.42
C PRO A 34 10.01 -3.83 -13.55
N ALA A 35 9.28 -4.10 -12.46
CA ALA A 35 8.18 -5.05 -12.49
C ALA A 35 7.05 -4.55 -13.41
N GLU A 36 6.30 -5.48 -14.02
CA GLU A 36 5.25 -5.19 -14.99
C GLU A 36 3.93 -5.84 -14.55
N ALA A 37 2.87 -5.07 -14.43
CA ALA A 37 1.52 -5.59 -14.18
C ALA A 37 0.77 -5.92 -15.49
N GLY A 38 1.18 -5.30 -16.57
CA GLY A 38 0.58 -5.40 -17.90
C GLY A 38 -0.36 -4.25 -18.20
N PRO A 39 -0.55 -3.94 -19.50
CA PRO A 39 -1.19 -2.69 -19.95
C PRO A 39 -2.63 -2.52 -19.46
N GLU A 40 -3.40 -3.60 -19.30
CA GLU A 40 -4.77 -3.53 -18.81
C GLU A 40 -4.83 -3.14 -17.33
N LEU A 41 -3.96 -3.72 -16.50
CA LEU A 41 -3.87 -3.37 -15.08
C LEU A 41 -3.24 -2.00 -14.89
N ASP A 42 -2.22 -1.65 -15.66
CA ASP A 42 -1.59 -0.32 -15.61
C ASP A 42 -2.64 0.77 -15.90
N ALA A 43 -3.43 0.64 -16.97
CA ALA A 43 -4.50 1.59 -17.31
C ALA A 43 -5.62 1.63 -16.24
N LEU A 44 -5.98 0.47 -15.66
CA LEU A 44 -6.99 0.41 -14.62
C LEU A 44 -6.53 1.11 -13.34
N LEU A 45 -5.28 0.90 -12.92
CA LEU A 45 -4.72 1.54 -11.73
C LEU A 45 -4.56 3.05 -11.94
N GLU A 46 -4.07 3.49 -13.09
CA GLU A 46 -3.96 4.89 -13.47
C GLU A 46 -5.31 5.60 -13.41
N LYS A 47 -6.37 5.01 -13.98
CA LYS A 47 -7.75 5.54 -13.94
C LYS A 47 -8.23 5.88 -12.52
N TYR A 48 -7.79 5.12 -11.51
CA TYR A 48 -8.21 5.27 -10.12
C TYR A 48 -7.10 5.80 -9.21
N SER A 49 -6.03 6.38 -9.76
CA SER A 49 -4.89 6.93 -9.02
C SER A 49 -4.33 5.94 -7.99
N ALA A 50 -4.23 4.66 -8.42
CA ALA A 50 -3.65 3.59 -7.61
C ALA A 50 -2.21 3.29 -8.10
N TYR A 51 -1.31 2.97 -7.18
CA TYR A 51 0.11 2.80 -7.49
C TYR A 51 0.64 1.44 -7.06
N TYR A 52 1.61 0.91 -7.82
CA TYR A 52 2.41 -0.25 -7.42
C TYR A 52 3.91 -0.03 -7.62
N LYS A 53 4.28 1.02 -8.34
CA LYS A 53 5.65 1.52 -8.52
C LYS A 53 5.64 3.00 -8.90
N ASP A 54 6.74 3.68 -8.73
CA ASP A 54 7.06 4.90 -9.44
C ASP A 54 7.52 4.54 -10.87
N THR A 55 7.06 5.26 -11.86
CA THR A 55 7.39 5.01 -13.27
C THR A 55 8.65 5.76 -13.72
N SER A 56 9.27 6.55 -12.85
CA SER A 56 10.53 7.23 -13.16
C SER A 56 11.71 6.26 -13.15
N GLU A 57 12.81 6.68 -13.77
CA GLU A 57 14.08 5.93 -13.77
C GLU A 57 14.94 6.22 -12.54
N ASP A 58 14.45 7.08 -11.64
CA ASP A 58 15.16 7.44 -10.42
C ASP A 58 15.36 6.23 -9.50
N LYS A 59 16.56 6.04 -8.97
CA LYS A 59 16.85 5.01 -7.99
C LYS A 59 16.23 5.35 -6.62
N VAL A 60 14.90 5.43 -6.58
CA VAL A 60 14.10 5.67 -5.38
C VAL A 60 13.35 4.40 -5.00
N LEU A 61 13.25 4.13 -3.70
CA LEU A 61 12.54 3.00 -3.12
C LEU A 61 11.53 3.50 -2.09
N TYR A 62 10.37 2.85 -2.05
CA TYR A 62 9.28 3.10 -1.13
C TYR A 62 9.06 1.85 -0.28
N LEU A 63 9.46 1.93 1.00
CA LEU A 63 9.40 0.78 1.89
C LEU A 63 8.03 0.73 2.58
N THR A 64 7.34 -0.38 2.45
CA THR A 64 6.02 -0.57 3.04
C THR A 64 5.91 -1.90 3.78
N PHE A 65 5.11 -1.90 4.85
CA PHE A 65 4.85 -3.08 5.67
C PHE A 65 3.35 -3.30 5.84
N ASP A 66 2.91 -4.55 5.74
CA ASP A 66 1.56 -4.95 6.13
C ASP A 66 1.59 -5.53 7.54
N ASN A 67 0.76 -4.94 8.42
CA ASN A 67 0.72 -5.24 9.83
C ASN A 67 -0.66 -5.78 10.24
N GLY A 68 -0.83 -7.10 10.14
CA GLY A 68 -2.03 -7.80 10.57
C GLY A 68 -2.03 -8.10 12.08
N TYR A 69 -0.90 -8.53 12.62
CA TYR A 69 -0.66 -8.80 14.04
C TYR A 69 0.82 -8.61 14.39
N GLU A 70 1.14 -8.54 15.67
CA GLU A 70 2.52 -8.40 16.17
C GLU A 70 3.12 -9.78 16.51
N ASN A 71 4.42 -9.95 16.19
CA ASN A 71 5.18 -11.18 16.44
C ASN A 71 6.56 -10.91 17.08
N GLY A 72 6.74 -9.75 17.70
CA GLY A 72 7.96 -9.40 18.44
C GLY A 72 9.08 -8.75 17.61
N TYR A 73 8.86 -8.47 16.32
CA TYR A 73 9.92 -7.96 15.45
C TYR A 73 9.73 -6.52 15.00
N THR A 74 8.54 -5.94 15.12
CA THR A 74 8.29 -4.56 14.67
C THR A 74 9.18 -3.55 15.39
N GLY A 75 9.42 -3.71 16.67
CA GLY A 75 10.32 -2.83 17.45
C GLY A 75 11.73 -2.79 16.84
N LYS A 76 12.29 -3.94 16.49
CA LYS A 76 13.62 -4.05 15.84
C LYS A 76 13.64 -3.40 14.45
N ILE A 77 12.56 -3.59 13.67
CA ILE A 77 12.41 -2.94 12.37
C ILE A 77 12.42 -1.41 12.51
N LEU A 78 11.64 -0.86 13.45
CA LEU A 78 11.62 0.58 13.74
C LEU A 78 12.99 1.11 14.19
N ASP A 79 13.73 0.34 15.01
CA ASP A 79 15.11 0.71 15.40
C ASP A 79 16.03 0.84 14.19
N VAL A 80 15.94 -0.08 13.23
CA VAL A 80 16.72 -0.04 11.99
C VAL A 80 16.32 1.15 11.12
N LEU A 81 15.00 1.38 10.92
CA LEU A 81 14.51 2.51 10.13
C LEU A 81 14.97 3.85 10.69
N LYS A 82 14.90 4.01 12.02
CA LYS A 82 15.39 5.20 12.71
C LYS A 82 16.89 5.40 12.54
N LYS A 83 17.68 4.34 12.78
CA LYS A 83 19.14 4.34 12.63
C LYS A 83 19.56 4.72 11.21
N GLU A 84 18.92 4.13 10.23
CA GLU A 84 19.23 4.33 8.82
C GLU A 84 18.54 5.57 8.21
N LYS A 85 17.69 6.27 8.98
CA LYS A 85 16.89 7.42 8.53
C LYS A 85 16.05 7.11 7.28
N VAL A 86 15.35 6.00 7.31
CA VAL A 86 14.51 5.52 6.21
C VAL A 86 13.04 5.70 6.57
N PRO A 87 12.26 6.47 5.79
CA PRO A 87 10.82 6.55 5.95
C PRO A 87 10.17 5.23 5.50
N ALA A 88 9.05 4.88 6.10
CA ALA A 88 8.26 3.73 5.71
C ALA A 88 6.76 4.01 5.88
N THR A 89 5.94 3.20 5.21
CA THR A 89 4.49 3.17 5.41
C THR A 89 4.09 1.84 6.02
N PHE A 90 3.32 1.88 7.10
CA PHE A 90 2.77 0.71 7.77
C PHE A 90 1.27 0.64 7.52
N PHE A 91 0.83 -0.33 6.75
CA PHE A 91 -0.59 -0.61 6.53
C PHE A 91 -1.11 -1.49 7.66
N ILE A 92 -1.91 -0.92 8.56
CA ILE A 92 -2.30 -1.56 9.82
C ILE A 92 -3.76 -1.98 9.80
N THR A 93 -4.04 -3.12 10.46
CA THR A 93 -5.41 -3.59 10.70
C THR A 93 -5.94 -3.14 12.06
N GLY A 94 -7.28 -3.25 12.25
CA GLY A 94 -7.87 -3.05 13.57
C GLY A 94 -7.35 -4.01 14.64
N HIS A 95 -7.00 -5.24 14.24
CA HIS A 95 -6.36 -6.18 15.17
C HIS A 95 -4.99 -5.69 15.63
N TYR A 96 -4.17 -5.16 14.72
CA TYR A 96 -2.85 -4.62 15.06
C TYR A 96 -2.96 -3.41 15.98
N LEU A 97 -3.91 -2.50 15.75
CA LEU A 97 -4.19 -1.35 16.62
C LEU A 97 -4.44 -1.77 18.06
N LYS A 98 -5.17 -2.87 18.26
CA LYS A 98 -5.51 -3.40 19.61
C LYS A 98 -4.37 -4.16 20.25
N SER A 99 -3.63 -4.94 19.48
CA SER A 99 -2.58 -5.83 20.03
C SER A 99 -1.23 -5.14 20.23
N ALA A 100 -0.96 -4.06 19.49
CA ALA A 100 0.32 -3.36 19.49
C ALA A 100 0.21 -1.82 19.50
N PRO A 101 -0.64 -1.21 20.36
CA PRO A 101 -0.92 0.22 20.34
C PRO A 101 0.33 1.08 20.53
N ASP A 102 1.26 0.66 21.37
CA ASP A 102 2.49 1.43 21.62
C ASP A 102 3.45 1.43 20.41
N LEU A 103 3.45 0.37 19.61
CA LEU A 103 4.21 0.35 18.36
C LEU A 103 3.57 1.27 17.31
N VAL A 104 2.24 1.36 17.24
CA VAL A 104 1.55 2.32 16.36
C VAL A 104 1.84 3.77 16.76
N LYS A 105 1.82 4.09 18.07
CA LYS A 105 2.26 5.40 18.57
C LYS A 105 3.70 5.70 18.17
N ARG A 106 4.57 4.70 18.30
CA ARG A 106 5.97 4.82 17.93
C ARG A 106 6.16 5.07 16.45
N MET A 107 5.47 4.34 15.56
CA MET A 107 5.45 4.59 14.11
C MET A 107 5.11 6.05 13.81
N ALA A 108 4.02 6.55 14.41
CA ALA A 108 3.56 7.91 14.24
C ALA A 108 4.56 8.96 14.75
N ALA A 109 5.16 8.72 15.93
CA ALA A 109 6.13 9.63 16.55
C ALA A 109 7.48 9.67 15.80
N GLU A 110 7.88 8.58 15.17
CA GLU A 110 9.10 8.48 14.36
C GLU A 110 8.90 8.97 12.91
N GLY A 111 7.71 9.50 12.57
CA GLY A 111 7.44 10.14 11.29
C GLY A 111 7.08 9.17 10.16
N HIS A 112 6.79 7.92 10.48
CA HIS A 112 6.30 6.97 9.49
C HIS A 112 4.84 7.24 9.13
N ILE A 113 4.45 6.88 7.90
CA ILE A 113 3.08 6.93 7.45
C ILE A 113 2.33 5.71 7.98
N ILE A 114 1.13 5.94 8.52
CA ILE A 114 0.21 4.88 8.89
C ILE A 114 -0.85 4.81 7.80
N GLY A 115 -0.91 3.69 7.09
CA GLY A 115 -1.90 3.40 6.05
C GLY A 115 -2.98 2.45 6.55
N ASN A 116 -4.11 2.46 5.86
CA ASN A 116 -5.27 1.63 6.17
C ASN A 116 -5.13 0.23 5.54
N HIS A 117 -5.32 -0.82 6.34
CA HIS A 117 -5.38 -2.20 5.85
C HIS A 117 -6.69 -2.90 6.21
N SER A 118 -7.77 -2.12 6.38
CA SER A 118 -9.08 -2.51 6.90
C SER A 118 -9.06 -2.97 8.37
N TYR A 119 -10.24 -3.03 8.97
CA TYR A 119 -10.35 -3.37 10.37
C TYR A 119 -10.26 -4.88 10.64
N HIS A 120 -11.05 -5.67 9.89
CA HIS A 120 -11.12 -7.14 10.04
C HIS A 120 -10.46 -7.91 8.90
N HIS A 121 -9.79 -7.22 7.98
CA HIS A 121 -9.11 -7.82 6.82
C HIS A 121 -10.04 -8.64 5.88
N PRO A 122 -11.27 -8.17 5.57
CA PRO A 122 -12.17 -8.88 4.67
C PRO A 122 -11.71 -8.76 3.22
N ASP A 123 -12.23 -9.64 2.36
CA ASP A 123 -12.19 -9.45 0.92
C ASP A 123 -13.16 -8.32 0.54
N PHE A 124 -12.65 -7.20 0.05
CA PHE A 124 -13.45 -6.02 -0.29
C PHE A 124 -14.45 -6.28 -1.40
N THR A 125 -14.20 -7.25 -2.28
CA THR A 125 -15.10 -7.61 -3.37
C THR A 125 -16.34 -8.39 -2.88
N GLN A 126 -16.28 -8.92 -1.65
CA GLN A 126 -17.33 -9.74 -1.05
C GLN A 126 -18.19 -8.99 -0.02
N VAL A 127 -17.89 -7.72 0.23
CA VAL A 127 -18.64 -6.87 1.17
C VAL A 127 -19.36 -5.75 0.44
N SER A 128 -20.43 -5.20 1.05
CA SER A 128 -21.11 -4.02 0.52
C SER A 128 -20.25 -2.76 0.65
N ASP A 129 -20.62 -1.69 -0.07
CA ASP A 129 -19.93 -0.39 -0.01
C ASP A 129 -19.98 0.19 1.41
N GLU A 130 -21.12 0.06 2.09
CA GLU A 130 -21.30 0.53 3.47
C GLU A 130 -20.39 -0.25 4.42
N LYS A 131 -20.27 -1.57 4.24
CA LYS A 131 -19.38 -2.40 5.08
C LYS A 131 -17.92 -2.07 4.81
N LEU A 132 -17.52 -1.88 3.55
CA LEU A 132 -16.17 -1.47 3.19
C LEU A 132 -15.84 -0.12 3.84
N LYS A 133 -16.72 0.88 3.70
CA LYS A 133 -16.55 2.18 4.36
C LYS A 133 -16.40 2.04 5.87
N GLN A 134 -17.24 1.24 6.51
CA GLN A 134 -17.15 0.98 7.96
C GLN A 134 -15.80 0.36 8.37
N GLU A 135 -15.28 -0.60 7.57
CA GLU A 135 -13.97 -1.21 7.78
C GLU A 135 -12.84 -0.17 7.76
N LEU A 136 -12.90 0.78 6.82
CA LEU A 136 -11.90 1.83 6.68
C LEU A 136 -12.03 2.91 7.78
N ASP A 137 -13.24 3.41 8.02
CA ASP A 137 -13.52 4.46 9.01
C ASP A 137 -13.12 4.01 10.43
N SER A 138 -13.31 2.72 10.74
CA SER A 138 -12.94 2.18 12.07
C SER A 138 -11.44 2.24 12.32
N VAL A 139 -10.61 1.93 11.32
CA VAL A 139 -9.14 2.04 11.44
C VAL A 139 -8.71 3.49 11.61
N VAL A 140 -9.27 4.40 10.80
CA VAL A 140 -9.00 5.85 10.89
C VAL A 140 -9.30 6.35 12.30
N LYS A 141 -10.52 6.12 12.78
CA LYS A 141 -11.00 6.61 14.08
C LYS A 141 -10.13 6.11 15.25
N GLU A 142 -9.82 4.82 15.28
CA GLU A 142 -8.98 4.27 16.36
C GLU A 142 -7.54 4.78 16.28
N THR A 143 -7.00 4.95 15.07
CA THR A 143 -5.65 5.52 14.88
C THR A 143 -5.59 6.99 15.31
N GLU A 144 -6.61 7.79 14.99
CA GLU A 144 -6.69 9.19 15.43
C GLU A 144 -6.74 9.30 16.96
N VAL A 145 -7.57 8.47 17.61
CA VAL A 145 -7.64 8.42 19.08
C VAL A 145 -6.27 8.03 19.68
N LEU A 146 -5.58 7.09 19.05
CA LEU A 146 -4.34 6.55 19.57
C LEU A 146 -3.14 7.47 19.39
N THR A 147 -3.05 8.15 18.25
CA THR A 147 -1.86 8.89 17.81
C THR A 147 -2.04 10.40 17.75
N GLY A 148 -3.27 10.88 17.75
CA GLY A 148 -3.63 12.29 17.51
C GLY A 148 -3.49 12.72 16.04
N LYS A 149 -2.99 11.86 15.14
CA LYS A 149 -2.89 12.15 13.70
C LYS A 149 -4.25 11.95 13.03
N LYS A 150 -4.69 12.95 12.26
CA LYS A 150 -5.98 12.92 11.59
C LYS A 150 -5.86 12.39 10.16
N GLY A 151 -6.85 11.58 9.78
CA GLY A 151 -6.99 11.05 8.42
C GLY A 151 -5.95 9.99 8.05
N MET A 152 -6.23 9.29 6.98
CA MET A 152 -5.32 8.35 6.32
C MET A 152 -5.47 8.49 4.82
N THR A 153 -4.38 8.74 4.12
CA THR A 153 -4.39 8.91 2.67
C THR A 153 -4.25 7.56 1.93
N TYR A 154 -3.49 6.63 2.50
CA TYR A 154 -3.12 5.40 1.79
C TYR A 154 -3.92 4.20 2.27
N LEU A 155 -4.36 3.38 1.30
CA LEU A 155 -5.06 2.14 1.50
C LEU A 155 -4.34 1.01 0.78
N ARG A 156 -4.19 -0.13 1.44
CA ARG A 156 -3.82 -1.39 0.78
C ARG A 156 -4.94 -2.40 0.97
N PRO A 157 -5.53 -2.92 -0.12
CA PRO A 157 -6.61 -3.90 0.01
C PRO A 157 -6.07 -5.22 0.60
N PRO A 158 -6.81 -5.86 1.51
CA PRO A 158 -6.44 -7.15 2.08
C PRO A 158 -6.07 -8.18 1.00
N ARG A 159 -4.93 -8.86 1.19
CA ARG A 159 -4.41 -9.88 0.27
C ARG A 159 -4.15 -9.40 -1.16
N GLY A 160 -4.21 -8.09 -1.42
CA GLY A 160 -4.16 -7.54 -2.77
C GLY A 160 -5.35 -7.92 -3.64
N VAL A 161 -6.50 -8.29 -3.05
CA VAL A 161 -7.73 -8.58 -3.79
C VAL A 161 -8.53 -7.30 -3.96
N PHE A 162 -8.91 -7.01 -5.19
CA PHE A 162 -9.63 -5.79 -5.57
C PHE A 162 -10.59 -6.04 -6.74
N SER A 163 -11.39 -5.06 -7.05
CA SER A 163 -12.20 -4.96 -8.27
C SER A 163 -12.23 -3.51 -8.73
N GLU A 164 -12.71 -3.24 -9.95
CA GLU A 164 -12.90 -1.86 -10.39
C GLU A 164 -13.84 -1.09 -9.45
N ARG A 165 -14.90 -1.75 -8.91
CA ARG A 165 -15.79 -1.16 -7.90
C ARG A 165 -15.02 -0.73 -6.65
N THR A 166 -14.15 -1.59 -6.12
CA THR A 166 -13.41 -1.27 -4.88
C THR A 166 -12.31 -0.23 -5.09
N LEU A 167 -11.71 -0.16 -6.29
CA LEU A 167 -10.78 0.92 -6.67
C LEU A 167 -11.53 2.26 -6.69
N LYS A 168 -12.68 2.31 -7.39
CA LYS A 168 -13.51 3.51 -7.49
C LYS A 168 -13.97 4.01 -6.13
N LEU A 169 -14.53 3.10 -5.32
CA LEU A 169 -15.05 3.46 -3.99
C LEU A 169 -13.96 4.01 -3.07
N ALA A 170 -12.77 3.39 -3.08
CA ALA A 170 -11.66 3.89 -2.28
C ALA A 170 -11.21 5.30 -2.73
N GLN A 171 -11.14 5.55 -4.04
CA GLN A 171 -10.84 6.89 -4.58
C GLN A 171 -11.92 7.92 -4.17
N GLU A 172 -13.21 7.57 -4.27
CA GLU A 172 -14.33 8.42 -3.83
C GLU A 172 -14.28 8.74 -2.32
N LEU A 173 -13.72 7.84 -1.51
CA LEU A 173 -13.49 8.04 -0.09
C LEU A 173 -12.18 8.79 0.22
N GLY A 174 -11.45 9.25 -0.80
CA GLY A 174 -10.23 10.01 -0.66
C GLY A 174 -8.96 9.17 -0.43
N TYR A 175 -9.00 7.86 -0.69
CA TYR A 175 -7.85 7.01 -0.57
C TYR A 175 -7.07 6.85 -1.87
N THR A 176 -5.75 6.91 -1.77
CA THR A 176 -4.82 6.39 -2.77
C THR A 176 -4.53 4.93 -2.46
N GLN A 177 -4.90 4.03 -3.37
CA GLN A 177 -4.59 2.61 -3.18
C GLN A 177 -3.15 2.30 -3.60
N VAL A 178 -2.45 1.52 -2.75
CA VAL A 178 -1.03 1.20 -2.96
C VAL A 178 -0.84 -0.31 -2.95
N PHE A 179 -0.50 -0.85 -4.11
CA PHE A 179 -0.02 -2.20 -4.30
C PHE A 179 1.51 -2.25 -4.15
N TRP A 180 2.19 -3.19 -4.78
CA TRP A 180 3.63 -3.37 -4.65
C TRP A 180 4.25 -3.93 -5.93
N SER A 181 5.53 -3.71 -6.14
CA SER A 181 6.29 -4.26 -7.25
C SER A 181 7.42 -5.19 -6.82
N LEU A 182 7.59 -5.38 -5.50
CA LEU A 182 8.46 -6.37 -4.91
C LEU A 182 7.77 -7.02 -3.71
N ALA A 183 7.65 -8.34 -3.75
CA ALA A 183 7.20 -9.14 -2.61
C ALA A 183 7.72 -10.58 -2.73
N PHE A 184 7.75 -11.25 -1.60
CA PHE A 184 8.03 -12.68 -1.49
C PHE A 184 7.30 -13.25 -0.27
N VAL A 185 7.28 -14.56 -0.13
CA VAL A 185 6.60 -15.21 1.00
C VAL A 185 7.44 -15.03 2.26
N ASP A 186 7.06 -14.09 3.12
CA ASP A 186 7.73 -13.72 4.37
C ASP A 186 6.81 -13.77 5.60
N TRP A 187 5.49 -13.86 5.40
CA TRP A 187 4.47 -13.82 6.47
C TRP A 187 4.25 -15.16 7.19
N LYS A 188 4.80 -16.27 6.69
CA LYS A 188 4.68 -17.58 7.31
C LYS A 188 5.68 -17.71 8.45
N THR A 189 5.23 -17.43 9.67
CA THR A 189 6.10 -17.36 10.86
C THR A 189 6.71 -18.71 11.26
N ASP A 190 6.09 -19.82 10.86
CA ASP A 190 6.53 -21.19 11.05
C ASP A 190 7.45 -21.72 9.92
N GLN A 191 7.65 -20.94 8.86
CA GLN A 191 8.44 -21.32 7.68
C GLN A 191 9.54 -20.30 7.34
N GLN A 192 10.15 -19.72 8.37
CA GLN A 192 11.26 -18.79 8.19
C GLN A 192 12.50 -19.53 7.67
N LYS A 193 13.20 -18.93 6.69
CA LYS A 193 14.32 -19.56 5.94
C LYS A 193 15.67 -18.92 6.28
N GLY A 194 15.70 -18.04 7.24
CA GLY A 194 16.87 -17.26 7.63
C GLY A 194 16.96 -15.90 6.93
N TRP A 195 17.63 -14.94 7.57
CA TRP A 195 17.76 -13.56 7.10
C TRP A 195 18.26 -13.44 5.66
N LYS A 196 19.13 -14.37 5.25
CA LYS A 196 19.67 -14.36 3.89
C LYS A 196 18.60 -14.57 2.82
N TYR A 197 17.55 -15.34 3.11
CA TYR A 197 16.42 -15.50 2.20
C TYR A 197 15.71 -14.17 1.93
N SER A 198 15.40 -13.41 2.96
CA SER A 198 14.80 -12.09 2.82
C SER A 198 15.73 -11.11 2.09
N TYR A 199 16.99 -11.07 2.50
CA TYR A 199 18.01 -10.24 1.86
C TYR A 199 18.13 -10.53 0.36
N ASP A 200 18.33 -11.81 -0.03
CA ASP A 200 18.52 -12.20 -1.43
C ASP A 200 17.27 -11.88 -2.28
N ASN A 201 16.05 -12.07 -1.72
CA ASN A 201 14.81 -11.73 -2.42
C ASN A 201 14.68 -10.23 -2.65
N ILE A 202 15.02 -9.40 -1.68
CA ILE A 202 15.04 -7.94 -1.83
C ILE A 202 16.05 -7.56 -2.92
N MET A 203 17.31 -8.00 -2.77
CA MET A 203 18.41 -7.59 -3.64
C MET A 203 18.24 -8.08 -5.10
N LYS A 204 17.52 -9.18 -5.32
CA LYS A 204 17.25 -9.74 -6.65
C LYS A 204 16.12 -9.03 -7.38
N GLN A 205 15.11 -8.55 -6.65
CA GLN A 205 13.89 -8.02 -7.24
C GLN A 205 13.84 -6.49 -7.24
N VAL A 206 14.78 -5.81 -6.56
CA VAL A 206 14.81 -4.35 -6.49
C VAL A 206 15.00 -3.73 -7.88
N HIS A 207 14.30 -2.63 -8.12
CA HIS A 207 14.39 -1.82 -9.33
C HIS A 207 14.12 -0.33 -9.01
N PRO A 208 14.48 0.63 -9.87
CA PRO A 208 14.09 2.02 -9.73
C PRO A 208 12.58 2.17 -9.55
N GLY A 209 12.16 3.02 -8.64
CA GLY A 209 10.73 3.26 -8.34
C GLY A 209 10.01 2.13 -7.60
N CYS A 210 10.74 1.18 -7.03
CA CYS A 210 10.14 0.00 -6.40
C CYS A 210 9.35 0.34 -5.13
N ILE A 211 8.09 -0.13 -5.05
CA ILE A 211 7.34 -0.21 -3.79
C ILE A 211 7.52 -1.63 -3.23
N LEU A 212 8.21 -1.71 -2.09
CA LEU A 212 8.49 -2.98 -1.42
C LEU A 212 7.36 -3.32 -0.45
N LEU A 213 6.82 -4.55 -0.54
CA LEU A 213 5.95 -5.11 0.49
C LEU A 213 6.74 -6.10 1.34
N LEU A 214 6.81 -5.83 2.62
CA LEU A 214 7.33 -6.72 3.67
C LEU A 214 6.28 -6.88 4.79
N HIS A 215 6.45 -7.90 5.63
CA HIS A 215 5.61 -8.08 6.82
C HIS A 215 6.47 -8.01 8.08
N THR A 216 6.00 -7.28 9.10
CA THR A 216 6.76 -7.10 10.35
C THR A 216 6.76 -8.35 11.24
N VAL A 217 5.90 -9.32 10.95
CA VAL A 217 5.87 -10.63 11.63
C VAL A 217 7.08 -11.51 11.30
N SER A 218 7.85 -11.16 10.25
CA SER A 218 8.98 -11.94 9.78
C SER A 218 10.25 -11.65 10.57
N LYS A 219 10.78 -12.67 11.24
CA LYS A 219 12.10 -12.63 11.84
C LYS A 219 13.17 -12.35 10.79
N ASP A 220 13.07 -13.04 9.65
CA ASP A 220 14.03 -12.93 8.56
C ASP A 220 14.14 -11.52 8.01
N ASN A 221 12.98 -10.82 7.86
CA ASN A 221 12.96 -9.42 7.45
C ASN A 221 13.63 -8.51 8.49
N ALA A 222 13.30 -8.70 9.77
CA ALA A 222 13.87 -7.89 10.85
C ALA A 222 15.40 -8.05 10.96
N GLU A 223 15.93 -9.21 10.59
CA GLU A 223 17.38 -9.48 10.59
C GLU A 223 18.07 -9.01 9.31
N ALA A 224 17.39 -9.06 8.17
CA ALA A 224 17.93 -8.68 6.87
C ALA A 224 17.93 -7.17 6.61
N LEU A 225 16.98 -6.44 7.20
CA LEU A 225 16.61 -5.09 6.79
C LEU A 225 17.78 -4.10 6.84
N GLU A 226 18.56 -4.09 7.91
CA GLU A 226 19.68 -3.15 8.06
C GLU A 226 20.73 -3.33 6.95
N GLN A 227 21.11 -4.59 6.70
CA GLN A 227 22.09 -4.90 5.67
C GLN A 227 21.55 -4.58 4.27
N ALA A 228 20.28 -4.92 4.00
CA ALA A 228 19.64 -4.60 2.73
C ALA A 228 19.60 -3.10 2.47
N ILE A 229 19.19 -2.28 3.44
CA ILE A 229 19.17 -0.82 3.32
C ILE A 229 20.57 -0.28 3.01
N LYS A 230 21.59 -0.72 3.75
CA LYS A 230 22.98 -0.26 3.55
C LYS A 230 23.50 -0.57 2.16
N ASP A 231 23.24 -1.78 1.67
CA ASP A 231 23.75 -2.20 0.37
C ASP A 231 22.94 -1.60 -0.79
N LEU A 232 21.65 -1.33 -0.60
CA LEU A 232 20.85 -0.56 -1.56
C LEU A 232 21.32 0.89 -1.65
N LYS A 233 21.63 1.54 -0.53
CA LYS A 233 22.24 2.87 -0.52
C LYS A 233 23.60 2.90 -1.25
N LYS A 234 24.45 1.89 -1.07
CA LYS A 234 25.71 1.75 -1.84
C LYS A 234 25.50 1.57 -3.34
N ARG A 235 24.36 0.96 -3.76
CA ARG A 235 23.96 0.89 -5.18
C ARG A 235 23.37 2.19 -5.72
N GLY A 236 23.31 3.24 -4.91
CA GLY A 236 22.79 4.56 -5.27
C GLY A 236 21.29 4.71 -5.08
N TYR A 237 20.61 3.77 -4.43
CA TYR A 237 19.21 3.93 -4.10
C TYR A 237 19.00 4.86 -2.92
N THR A 238 17.94 5.66 -2.99
CA THR A 238 17.41 6.48 -1.89
C THR A 238 16.05 5.96 -1.46
N PHE A 239 15.70 6.18 -0.20
CA PHE A 239 14.40 5.79 0.33
C PHE A 239 13.54 7.03 0.54
N LYS A 240 12.32 7.00 0.03
CA LYS A 240 11.36 8.09 0.15
C LYS A 240 10.01 7.57 0.69
N SER A 241 9.17 8.50 1.14
CA SER A 241 7.82 8.22 1.61
C SER A 241 6.83 8.09 0.45
N LEU A 242 5.66 7.51 0.70
CA LEU A 242 4.58 7.53 -0.28
C LEU A 242 4.05 8.95 -0.55
N ASP A 243 4.19 9.86 0.42
CA ASP A 243 3.86 11.28 0.20
C ASP A 243 4.78 11.91 -0.85
N ASP A 244 6.08 11.56 -0.86
CA ASP A 244 7.00 12.00 -1.90
C ASP A 244 6.62 11.44 -3.29
N LEU A 245 6.07 10.20 -3.34
CA LEU A 245 5.61 9.59 -4.58
C LEU A 245 4.39 10.33 -5.14
N THR A 246 3.37 10.55 -4.32
CA THR A 246 2.13 11.22 -4.76
C THR A 246 2.39 12.67 -5.13
N LEU A 247 3.17 13.40 -4.33
CA LEU A 247 3.57 14.78 -4.64
C LEU A 247 4.30 14.88 -5.99
N LYS A 248 5.23 13.97 -6.26
CA LYS A 248 5.93 13.92 -7.54
C LYS A 248 4.95 13.71 -8.70
N LYS A 249 4.00 12.79 -8.56
CA LYS A 249 2.98 12.53 -9.59
C LYS A 249 2.09 13.74 -9.84
N GLU A 250 1.65 14.43 -8.79
CA GLU A 250 0.85 15.66 -8.91
C GLU A 250 1.62 16.78 -9.62
N MET A 251 2.92 16.90 -9.39
CA MET A 251 3.79 17.86 -10.09
C MET A 251 3.96 17.49 -11.58
N ASP A 252 4.20 16.23 -11.89
CA ASP A 252 4.40 15.74 -13.25
C ASP A 252 3.10 15.89 -14.08
N GLU A 253 1.94 15.73 -13.47
CA GLU A 253 0.62 15.92 -14.10
C GLU A 253 0.18 17.40 -14.17
N GLY A 254 0.97 18.33 -13.63
CA GLY A 254 0.66 19.77 -13.64
C GLY A 254 -0.53 20.16 -12.75
N ILE A 255 -0.88 19.34 -11.77
CA ILE A 255 -2.01 19.57 -10.85
C ILE A 255 -1.63 20.62 -9.81
N MET A 256 -0.36 20.76 -9.48
CA MET A 256 0.15 21.81 -8.58
C MET A 256 0.70 22.98 -9.38
N HIS A 257 0.04 24.10 -9.23
CA HIS A 257 0.43 25.44 -9.75
C HIS A 257 1.02 26.31 -8.65
#